data_fca9af2dc013237a986164d025bc12f6
#
_entry.id   fca9af2dc013237a986164d025bc12f6
#
_cell.length_a   1.000
_cell.length_b   1.000
_cell.length_c   1.000
_cell.angle_alpha   90.00
_cell.angle_beta   90.00
_cell.angle_gamma   90.00
#
_symmetry.space_group_name_H-M   'P 1'
#
loop_
_entity.id
_entity.type
_entity.pdbx_description
1 polymer ?
#
loop_
_entity_poly.entity_id
_entity_poly.type
_entity_poly.pdbx_seq_one_letter_code
_entity_poly.pdbx_strand_id
1 'polypeptide(L)'
;MSNYDIGLIGLAVMGENLILNMERNGFSVAVYNRTVSKVDDFINDRAKGKNIKGCHSIEELVASLKKPAKIMLMVKAGKAVDDFIEILLPHLTPGDIIIDGGNSHFPDSIRRTQYLESKGFQFIGTGVSGGEEGALWGPSIMPGGSPNAWPHVKPIFQAIAAKVADGSPCCEWVGNDGAGHFVKMVHNGIEYGDMQMISEAYWILKNLVGLSQRELASVFTKWNKGELDSYLVQITSEIMAKKDEETNTYQLDLLLDTAGTQGTGKIGRAHIRNPVT
;
A
#
# COMPACT_ATOMS: atom_id res chain seq x y z
N MET A 1 -10.09 -19.80 21.69
CA MET A 1 -9.92 -20.40 20.35
C MET A 1 -9.41 -19.33 19.41
N SER A 2 -8.34 -19.61 18.67
CA SER A 2 -7.77 -18.70 17.67
C SER A 2 -8.64 -18.69 16.42
N ASN A 3 -9.30 -17.58 16.11
CA ASN A 3 -10.34 -17.54 15.09
C ASN A 3 -10.09 -16.53 13.95
N TYR A 4 -9.04 -15.67 14.07
CA TYR A 4 -8.80 -14.60 13.11
C TYR A 4 -7.83 -15.04 12.01
N ASP A 5 -8.15 -14.68 10.78
CA ASP A 5 -7.41 -15.11 9.58
C ASP A 5 -6.06 -14.42 9.44
N ILE A 6 -5.98 -13.16 9.86
CA ILE A 6 -4.77 -12.33 9.76
C ILE A 6 -4.72 -11.29 10.89
N GLY A 7 -3.51 -10.97 11.36
CA GLY A 7 -3.24 -9.85 12.24
C GLY A 7 -2.70 -8.65 11.46
N LEU A 8 -3.02 -7.43 11.88
CA LEU A 8 -2.41 -6.22 11.33
C LEU A 8 -1.95 -5.30 12.46
N ILE A 9 -0.71 -4.82 12.34
CA ILE A 9 -0.08 -3.89 13.28
C ILE A 9 0.12 -2.55 12.58
N GLY A 10 -0.45 -1.49 13.14
CA GLY A 10 -0.32 -0.12 12.65
C GLY A 10 -1.64 0.45 12.13
N LEU A 11 -2.30 1.23 12.98
CA LEU A 11 -3.55 1.93 12.72
C LEU A 11 -3.27 3.39 12.31
N ALA A 12 -2.75 3.54 11.10
CA ALA A 12 -2.79 4.77 10.33
C ALA A 12 -3.72 4.54 9.14
N VAL A 13 -4.03 5.56 8.37
CA VAL A 13 -5.05 5.54 7.30
C VAL A 13 -4.93 4.32 6.38
N MET A 14 -3.71 4.00 5.92
CA MET A 14 -3.48 2.82 5.06
C MET A 14 -3.78 1.51 5.77
N GLY A 15 -3.34 1.36 7.04
CA GLY A 15 -3.59 0.15 7.83
C GLY A 15 -5.08 -0.06 8.09
N GLU A 16 -5.79 0.97 8.54
CA GLU A 16 -7.23 0.92 8.76
C GLU A 16 -8.00 0.56 7.50
N ASN A 17 -7.65 1.18 6.36
CA ASN A 17 -8.31 0.91 5.08
C ASN A 17 -8.07 -0.52 4.60
N LEU A 18 -6.85 -1.07 4.74
CA LEU A 18 -6.59 -2.48 4.42
C LEU A 18 -7.37 -3.44 5.31
N ILE A 19 -7.49 -3.15 6.61
CA ILE A 19 -8.28 -3.95 7.56
C ILE A 19 -9.74 -3.99 7.11
N LEU A 20 -10.32 -2.83 6.81
CA LEU A 20 -11.71 -2.73 6.33
C LEU A 20 -11.91 -3.43 4.98
N ASN A 21 -10.92 -3.38 4.11
CA ASN A 21 -10.94 -4.10 2.84
C ASN A 21 -10.90 -5.63 3.06
N MET A 22 -10.02 -6.12 3.94
CA MET A 22 -9.95 -7.56 4.29
C MET A 22 -11.29 -8.03 4.87
N GLU A 23 -11.86 -7.29 5.83
CA GLU A 23 -13.13 -7.65 6.46
C GLU A 23 -14.28 -7.67 5.46
N ARG A 24 -14.37 -6.67 4.59
CA ARG A 24 -15.38 -6.61 3.52
C ARG A 24 -15.28 -7.80 2.56
N ASN A 25 -14.10 -8.34 2.34
CA ASN A 25 -13.86 -9.52 1.52
C ASN A 25 -13.99 -10.85 2.31
N GLY A 26 -14.55 -10.80 3.53
CA GLY A 26 -14.92 -11.97 4.31
C GLY A 26 -13.85 -12.53 5.25
N PHE A 27 -12.71 -11.82 5.42
CA PHE A 27 -11.66 -12.24 6.36
C PHE A 27 -11.85 -11.61 7.73
N SER A 28 -11.59 -12.38 8.76
CA SER A 28 -11.54 -11.89 10.14
C SER A 28 -10.16 -11.33 10.46
N VAL A 29 -10.10 -10.13 11.05
CA VAL A 29 -8.84 -9.42 11.28
C VAL A 29 -8.66 -9.09 12.76
N ALA A 30 -7.52 -9.44 13.34
CA ALA A 30 -7.11 -8.96 14.65
C ALA A 30 -6.15 -7.78 14.48
N VAL A 31 -6.32 -6.71 15.26
CA VAL A 31 -5.54 -5.48 15.07
C VAL A 31 -4.86 -5.03 16.34
N TYR A 32 -3.66 -4.50 16.18
CA TYR A 32 -2.88 -3.92 17.26
C TYR A 32 -2.20 -2.62 16.81
N ASN A 33 -2.06 -1.70 17.74
CA ASN A 33 -1.26 -0.48 17.53
C ASN A 33 -0.50 -0.14 18.82
N ARG A 34 0.73 0.36 18.67
CA ARG A 34 1.58 0.75 19.81
C ARG A 34 0.90 1.76 20.75
N THR A 35 0.16 2.71 20.19
CA THR A 35 -0.75 3.59 20.93
C THR A 35 -2.09 2.89 21.05
N VAL A 36 -2.36 2.27 22.20
CA VAL A 36 -3.51 1.39 22.41
C VAL A 36 -4.85 2.12 22.24
N SER A 37 -4.95 3.39 22.65
CA SER A 37 -6.18 4.18 22.47
C SER A 37 -6.64 4.24 20.99
N LYS A 38 -5.71 4.20 20.02
CA LYS A 38 -6.08 4.12 18.60
C LYS A 38 -6.80 2.83 18.22
N VAL A 39 -6.53 1.73 18.95
CA VAL A 39 -7.27 0.47 18.77
C VAL A 39 -8.71 0.66 19.19
N ASP A 40 -8.91 1.24 20.38
CA ASP A 40 -10.26 1.47 20.93
C ASP A 40 -11.04 2.46 20.04
N ASP A 41 -10.40 3.55 19.61
CA ASP A 41 -11.00 4.53 18.70
C ASP A 41 -11.46 3.85 17.41
N PHE A 42 -10.57 3.08 16.76
CA PHE A 42 -10.89 2.39 15.52
C PHE A 42 -12.02 1.35 15.67
N ILE A 43 -11.99 0.54 16.75
CA ILE A 43 -13.02 -0.48 17.01
C ILE A 43 -14.38 0.15 17.31
N ASN A 44 -14.40 1.28 18.03
CA ASN A 44 -15.64 1.95 18.41
C ASN A 44 -16.24 2.82 17.30
N ASP A 45 -15.45 3.18 16.29
CA ASP A 45 -15.84 4.02 15.15
C ASP A 45 -15.92 3.19 13.85
N ARG A 46 -14.88 3.20 13.03
CA ARG A 46 -14.87 2.65 11.66
C ARG A 46 -15.05 1.13 11.58
N ALA A 47 -14.59 0.42 12.62
CA ALA A 47 -14.69 -1.05 12.72
C ALA A 47 -15.90 -1.52 13.54
N LYS A 48 -16.77 -0.63 13.99
CA LYS A 48 -17.93 -0.97 14.83
C LYS A 48 -18.86 -1.96 14.13
N GLY A 49 -19.12 -3.08 14.82
CA GLY A 49 -20.01 -4.14 14.32
C GLY A 49 -19.40 -5.04 13.24
N LYS A 50 -18.12 -4.91 12.94
CA LYS A 50 -17.38 -5.71 11.94
C LYS A 50 -16.66 -6.89 12.59
N ASN A 51 -16.27 -7.85 11.76
CA ASN A 51 -15.49 -9.02 12.22
C ASN A 51 -14.00 -8.67 12.44
N ILE A 52 -13.77 -7.63 13.25
CA ILE A 52 -12.45 -7.10 13.59
C ILE A 52 -12.30 -7.10 15.11
N LYS A 53 -11.18 -7.66 15.60
CA LYS A 53 -10.84 -7.70 17.02
C LYS A 53 -9.74 -6.68 17.34
N GLY A 54 -10.00 -5.76 18.27
CA GLY A 54 -8.96 -4.95 18.90
C GLY A 54 -8.16 -5.78 19.89
N CYS A 55 -6.83 -5.66 19.83
CA CYS A 55 -5.90 -6.32 20.77
C CYS A 55 -5.06 -5.23 21.45
N HIS A 56 -4.86 -5.36 22.75
CA HIS A 56 -4.12 -4.41 23.57
C HIS A 56 -2.68 -4.85 23.86
N SER A 57 -2.30 -6.03 23.41
CA SER A 57 -0.93 -6.53 23.47
C SER A 57 -0.58 -7.38 22.24
N ILE A 58 0.72 -7.55 21.99
CA ILE A 58 1.23 -8.45 20.94
C ILE A 58 0.88 -9.90 21.24
N GLU A 59 0.95 -10.30 22.52
CA GLU A 59 0.58 -11.65 22.96
C GLU A 59 -0.90 -11.93 22.64
N GLU A 60 -1.78 -11.00 22.96
CA GLU A 60 -3.21 -11.12 22.64
C GLU A 60 -3.45 -11.20 21.14
N LEU A 61 -2.76 -10.38 20.35
CA LEU A 61 -2.84 -10.40 18.89
C LEU A 61 -2.48 -11.81 18.38
N VAL A 62 -1.29 -12.30 18.70
CA VAL A 62 -0.79 -13.60 18.21
C VAL A 62 -1.66 -14.76 18.66
N ALA A 63 -2.10 -14.77 19.93
CA ALA A 63 -2.99 -15.80 20.47
C ALA A 63 -4.37 -15.83 19.78
N SER A 64 -4.77 -14.73 19.14
CA SER A 64 -6.05 -14.65 18.41
C SER A 64 -5.99 -15.24 17.00
N LEU A 65 -4.81 -15.51 16.44
CA LEU A 65 -4.65 -15.88 15.04
C LEU A 65 -4.71 -17.39 14.79
N LYS A 66 -5.30 -17.78 13.66
CA LYS A 66 -5.20 -19.13 13.10
C LYS A 66 -3.76 -19.42 12.70
N LYS A 67 -3.35 -20.68 12.82
CA LYS A 67 -2.01 -21.13 12.42
C LYS A 67 -1.98 -21.61 10.95
N PRO A 68 -0.89 -21.36 10.22
CA PRO A 68 0.21 -20.48 10.60
C PRO A 68 -0.27 -19.03 10.80
N ALA A 69 0.21 -18.38 11.87
CA ALA A 69 -0.16 -16.98 12.11
C ALA A 69 0.38 -16.09 11.00
N LYS A 70 -0.46 -15.19 10.49
CA LYS A 70 -0.11 -14.19 9.47
C LYS A 70 -0.22 -12.83 10.10
N ILE A 71 0.86 -12.06 10.14
CA ILE A 71 0.89 -10.75 10.78
C ILE A 71 1.46 -9.72 9.83
N MET A 72 0.63 -8.77 9.43
CA MET A 72 1.01 -7.68 8.53
C MET A 72 1.42 -6.44 9.33
N LEU A 73 2.58 -5.89 9.01
CA LEU A 73 3.13 -4.66 9.56
C LEU A 73 2.85 -3.50 8.60
N MET A 74 2.05 -2.55 9.03
CA MET A 74 1.80 -1.27 8.35
C MET A 74 2.42 -0.14 9.17
N VAL A 75 3.74 -0.20 9.35
CA VAL A 75 4.51 0.71 10.18
C VAL A 75 5.55 1.46 9.36
N LYS A 76 6.20 2.47 9.96
CA LYS A 76 7.27 3.21 9.29
C LYS A 76 8.40 2.26 8.90
N ALA A 77 8.83 2.33 7.64
CA ALA A 77 9.96 1.55 7.12
C ALA A 77 11.27 1.77 7.90
N GLY A 78 12.16 0.81 7.85
CA GLY A 78 13.44 0.82 8.56
C GLY A 78 13.36 0.19 9.95
N LYS A 79 14.01 0.80 10.93
CA LYS A 79 14.17 0.26 12.29
C LYS A 79 12.83 -0.17 12.95
N ALA A 80 11.74 0.54 12.70
CA ALA A 80 10.45 0.18 13.31
C ALA A 80 9.96 -1.21 12.90
N VAL A 81 10.23 -1.64 11.66
CA VAL A 81 9.92 -3.00 11.20
C VAL A 81 10.77 -4.03 11.94
N ASP A 82 12.09 -3.77 12.08
CA ASP A 82 13.00 -4.64 12.80
C ASP A 82 12.60 -4.77 14.28
N ASP A 83 12.25 -3.66 14.93
CA ASP A 83 11.79 -3.65 16.32
C ASP A 83 10.51 -4.51 16.50
N PHE A 84 9.55 -4.41 15.59
CA PHE A 84 8.35 -5.25 15.67
C PHE A 84 8.64 -6.73 15.39
N ILE A 85 9.56 -7.05 14.50
CA ILE A 85 10.01 -8.44 14.29
C ILE A 85 10.52 -9.02 15.61
N GLU A 86 11.43 -8.32 16.31
CA GLU A 86 12.00 -8.79 17.56
C GLU A 86 10.95 -8.94 18.69
N ILE A 87 9.97 -8.02 18.74
CA ILE A 87 8.87 -8.10 19.72
C ILE A 87 7.94 -9.28 19.41
N LEU A 88 7.73 -9.62 18.15
CA LEU A 88 6.85 -10.71 17.72
C LEU A 88 7.46 -12.09 17.95
N LEU A 89 8.77 -12.25 17.70
CA LEU A 89 9.46 -13.54 17.70
C LEU A 89 9.20 -14.40 18.95
N PRO A 90 9.20 -13.88 20.20
CA PRO A 90 8.92 -14.68 21.40
C PRO A 90 7.52 -15.28 21.45
N HIS A 91 6.56 -14.75 20.70
CA HIS A 91 5.15 -15.16 20.69
C HIS A 91 4.81 -16.05 19.49
N LEU A 92 5.71 -16.14 18.50
CA LEU A 92 5.50 -16.91 17.27
C LEU A 92 5.99 -18.34 17.39
N THR A 93 5.49 -19.19 16.51
CA THR A 93 5.95 -20.58 16.34
C THR A 93 6.52 -20.79 14.94
N PRO A 94 7.48 -21.73 14.74
CA PRO A 94 8.00 -22.02 13.40
C PRO A 94 6.89 -22.23 12.37
N GLY A 95 7.07 -21.64 11.19
CA GLY A 95 6.08 -21.63 10.12
C GLY A 95 5.14 -20.40 10.12
N ASP A 96 5.09 -19.61 11.21
CA ASP A 96 4.34 -18.36 11.23
C ASP A 96 4.97 -17.33 10.29
N ILE A 97 4.14 -16.40 9.79
CA ILE A 97 4.44 -15.51 8.68
C ILE A 97 4.38 -14.05 9.14
N ILE A 98 5.47 -13.32 8.97
CA ILE A 98 5.51 -11.86 9.13
C ILE A 98 5.46 -11.22 7.74
N ILE A 99 4.59 -10.22 7.56
CA ILE A 99 4.38 -9.52 6.30
C ILE A 99 4.73 -8.04 6.52
N ASP A 100 5.70 -7.52 5.80
CA ASP A 100 6.02 -6.09 5.78
C ASP A 100 5.28 -5.43 4.61
N GLY A 101 4.23 -4.70 4.91
CA GLY A 101 3.40 -3.97 3.93
C GLY A 101 3.78 -2.49 3.77
N GLY A 102 4.86 -2.06 4.44
CA GLY A 102 5.39 -0.70 4.33
C GLY A 102 6.18 -0.47 3.03
N ASN A 103 6.66 0.76 2.84
CA ASN A 103 7.56 1.10 1.74
C ASN A 103 9.03 0.84 2.14
N SER A 104 9.35 -0.39 2.49
CA SER A 104 10.68 -0.78 2.94
C SER A 104 11.69 -0.83 1.79
N HIS A 105 12.95 -0.55 2.14
CA HIS A 105 14.07 -0.70 1.21
C HIS A 105 14.33 -2.18 0.94
N PHE A 106 14.36 -2.59 -0.33
CA PHE A 106 14.42 -4.01 -0.69
C PHE A 106 15.64 -4.78 -0.13
N PRO A 107 16.84 -4.20 0.05
CA PRO A 107 17.93 -4.88 0.74
C PRO A 107 17.62 -5.22 2.20
N ASP A 108 16.85 -4.37 2.92
CA ASP A 108 16.39 -4.71 4.26
C ASP A 108 15.42 -5.88 4.23
N SER A 109 14.58 -5.98 3.20
CA SER A 109 13.67 -7.12 3.03
C SER A 109 14.43 -8.42 2.76
N ILE A 110 15.49 -8.39 1.95
CA ILE A 110 16.40 -9.53 1.75
C ILE A 110 16.95 -9.99 3.09
N ARG A 111 17.54 -9.07 3.86
CA ARG A 111 18.12 -9.35 5.17
C ARG A 111 17.09 -9.93 6.14
N ARG A 112 15.87 -9.38 6.18
CA ARG A 112 14.77 -9.86 7.04
C ARG A 112 14.30 -11.25 6.64
N THR A 113 14.18 -11.52 5.34
CA THR A 113 13.84 -12.87 4.84
C THR A 113 14.86 -13.89 5.34
N GLN A 114 16.14 -13.67 5.08
CA GLN A 114 17.21 -14.57 5.51
C GLN A 114 17.26 -14.77 7.02
N TYR A 115 17.11 -13.69 7.77
CA TYR A 115 17.09 -13.73 9.24
C TYR A 115 15.94 -14.55 9.78
N LEU A 116 14.72 -14.34 9.30
CA LEU A 116 13.53 -15.04 9.77
C LEU A 116 13.53 -16.52 9.35
N GLU A 117 13.92 -16.82 8.11
CA GLU A 117 14.03 -18.20 7.63
C GLU A 117 15.07 -18.98 8.42
N SER A 118 16.19 -18.39 8.80
CA SER A 118 17.22 -19.03 9.65
C SER A 118 16.67 -19.44 11.03
N LYS A 119 15.57 -18.82 11.47
CA LYS A 119 14.85 -19.12 12.72
C LYS A 119 13.60 -19.98 12.54
N GLY A 120 13.32 -20.41 11.30
CA GLY A 120 12.16 -21.23 10.97
C GLY A 120 10.87 -20.47 10.74
N PHE A 121 10.91 -19.15 10.65
CA PHE A 121 9.77 -18.29 10.31
C PHE A 121 9.75 -17.96 8.82
N GLN A 122 8.60 -17.44 8.34
CA GLN A 122 8.45 -17.02 6.96
C GLN A 122 8.29 -15.49 6.90
N PHE A 123 8.79 -14.87 5.83
CA PHE A 123 8.66 -13.44 5.62
C PHE A 123 8.15 -13.10 4.24
N ILE A 124 7.25 -12.11 4.16
CA ILE A 124 6.82 -11.49 2.89
C ILE A 124 7.07 -9.99 2.98
N GLY A 125 7.87 -9.46 2.05
CA GLY A 125 7.95 -8.04 1.79
C GLY A 125 6.99 -7.70 0.65
N THR A 126 5.99 -6.86 0.91
CA THR A 126 4.97 -6.57 -0.11
C THR A 126 4.78 -5.08 -0.33
N GLY A 127 4.91 -4.65 -1.59
CA GLY A 127 4.48 -3.33 -2.01
C GLY A 127 2.96 -3.27 -2.09
N VAL A 128 2.39 -2.18 -1.57
CA VAL A 128 0.96 -1.87 -1.67
C VAL A 128 0.82 -0.53 -2.40
N SER A 129 0.04 -0.48 -3.48
CA SER A 129 -0.15 0.71 -4.29
C SER A 129 -1.64 1.01 -4.51
N GLY A 130 -1.98 2.30 -4.57
CA GLY A 130 -3.36 2.80 -4.76
C GLY A 130 -3.76 3.90 -3.79
N GLY A 131 -2.84 4.36 -2.93
CA GLY A 131 -3.12 5.38 -1.92
C GLY A 131 -4.17 4.94 -0.91
N GLU A 132 -4.78 5.91 -0.24
CA GLU A 132 -5.77 5.66 0.82
C GLU A 132 -7.03 4.97 0.26
N GLU A 133 -7.52 5.45 -0.85
CA GLU A 133 -8.72 4.94 -1.49
C GLU A 133 -8.49 3.55 -2.09
N GLY A 134 -7.35 3.34 -2.76
CA GLY A 134 -6.96 2.03 -3.26
C GLY A 134 -6.80 1.00 -2.14
N ALA A 135 -6.22 1.36 -1.00
CA ALA A 135 -6.13 0.47 0.15
C ALA A 135 -7.51 -0.01 0.63
N LEU A 136 -8.52 0.87 0.56
CA LEU A 136 -9.89 0.54 0.96
C LEU A 136 -10.62 -0.30 -0.08
N TRP A 137 -10.49 0.02 -1.37
CA TRP A 137 -11.34 -0.55 -2.42
C TRP A 137 -10.68 -1.58 -3.32
N GLY A 138 -9.37 -1.59 -3.39
CA GLY A 138 -8.58 -2.54 -4.19
C GLY A 138 -7.20 -1.98 -4.53
N PRO A 139 -6.17 -2.31 -3.75
CA PRO A 139 -4.80 -1.92 -4.09
C PRO A 139 -4.18 -2.87 -5.12
N SER A 140 -3.17 -2.42 -5.83
CA SER A 140 -2.22 -3.31 -6.47
C SER A 140 -1.22 -3.82 -5.43
N ILE A 141 -1.00 -5.13 -5.36
CA ILE A 141 -0.19 -5.76 -4.31
C ILE A 141 0.94 -6.57 -4.96
N MET A 142 2.19 -6.35 -4.50
CA MET A 142 3.41 -6.92 -5.06
C MET A 142 4.13 -7.76 -4.01
N PRO A 143 3.67 -9.01 -3.72
CA PRO A 143 4.26 -9.86 -2.70
C PRO A 143 5.53 -10.58 -3.18
N GLY A 144 6.57 -10.56 -2.34
CA GLY A 144 7.79 -11.34 -2.53
C GLY A 144 8.39 -11.74 -1.18
N GLY A 145 9.32 -12.69 -1.16
CA GLY A 145 9.92 -13.14 0.10
C GLY A 145 10.09 -14.65 0.18
N SER A 146 9.57 -15.27 1.23
CA SER A 146 9.59 -16.73 1.44
C SER A 146 8.53 -17.42 0.58
N PRO A 147 8.89 -18.25 -0.41
CA PRO A 147 7.93 -18.90 -1.31
C PRO A 147 6.88 -19.73 -0.56
N ASN A 148 7.27 -20.37 0.54
CA ASN A 148 6.38 -21.21 1.34
C ASN A 148 5.28 -20.40 2.07
N ALA A 149 5.45 -19.10 2.25
CA ALA A 149 4.43 -18.22 2.83
C ALA A 149 3.32 -17.89 1.84
N TRP A 150 3.63 -17.86 0.53
CA TRP A 150 2.70 -17.39 -0.50
C TRP A 150 1.36 -18.14 -0.52
N PRO A 151 1.30 -19.48 -0.49
CA PRO A 151 0.03 -20.20 -0.49
C PRO A 151 -0.92 -19.82 0.65
N HIS A 152 -0.38 -19.40 1.80
CA HIS A 152 -1.15 -19.00 2.97
C HIS A 152 -1.68 -17.57 2.90
N VAL A 153 -1.00 -16.69 2.14
CA VAL A 153 -1.31 -15.26 2.03
C VAL A 153 -2.06 -14.94 0.74
N LYS A 154 -1.81 -15.70 -0.32
CA LYS A 154 -2.42 -15.56 -1.65
C LYS A 154 -3.95 -15.36 -1.61
N PRO A 155 -4.74 -16.18 -0.89
CA PRO A 155 -6.21 -16.02 -0.88
C PRO A 155 -6.65 -14.67 -0.36
N ILE A 156 -5.98 -14.14 0.68
CA ILE A 156 -6.28 -12.83 1.27
C ILE A 156 -5.90 -11.73 0.29
N PHE A 157 -4.65 -11.72 -0.19
CA PHE A 157 -4.11 -10.66 -1.03
C PHE A 157 -4.83 -10.56 -2.37
N GLN A 158 -5.10 -11.70 -3.00
CA GLN A 158 -5.83 -11.70 -4.26
C GLN A 158 -7.31 -11.29 -4.09
N ALA A 159 -7.94 -11.57 -2.95
CA ALA A 159 -9.30 -11.12 -2.70
C ALA A 159 -9.40 -9.60 -2.59
N ILE A 160 -8.50 -8.98 -1.81
CA ILE A 160 -8.51 -7.54 -1.52
C ILE A 160 -7.89 -6.67 -2.62
N ALA A 161 -7.16 -7.25 -3.57
CA ALA A 161 -6.52 -6.53 -4.66
C ALA A 161 -7.54 -5.97 -5.68
N ALA A 162 -7.17 -4.89 -6.37
CA ALA A 162 -7.87 -4.41 -7.55
C ALA A 162 -8.04 -5.54 -8.57
N LYS A 163 -9.08 -5.45 -9.38
CA LYS A 163 -9.36 -6.41 -10.47
C LYS A 163 -9.30 -5.69 -11.80
N VAL A 164 -8.68 -6.32 -12.79
CA VAL A 164 -8.78 -5.87 -14.19
C VAL A 164 -10.10 -6.33 -14.80
N ALA A 165 -10.38 -5.91 -16.03
CA ALA A 165 -11.68 -6.11 -16.68
C ALA A 165 -12.13 -7.59 -16.77
N ASP A 166 -11.20 -8.53 -16.85
CA ASP A 166 -11.48 -9.98 -16.88
C ASP A 166 -11.66 -10.59 -15.47
N GLY A 167 -11.57 -9.78 -14.41
CA GLY A 167 -11.65 -10.22 -13.02
C GLY A 167 -10.35 -10.69 -12.40
N SER A 168 -9.24 -10.71 -13.15
CA SER A 168 -7.94 -11.09 -12.62
C SER A 168 -7.45 -10.09 -11.57
N PRO A 169 -6.87 -10.55 -10.43
CA PRO A 169 -6.40 -9.67 -9.39
C PRO A 169 -5.07 -8.99 -9.77
N CYS A 170 -4.93 -7.70 -9.46
CA CYS A 170 -3.65 -6.98 -9.53
C CYS A 170 -2.73 -7.41 -8.39
N CYS A 171 -2.53 -8.71 -8.23
CA CYS A 171 -1.72 -9.32 -7.20
C CYS A 171 -1.26 -10.72 -7.63
N GLU A 172 0.03 -10.90 -7.83
CA GLU A 172 0.65 -12.21 -8.03
C GLU A 172 2.05 -12.22 -7.40
N TRP A 173 2.58 -13.41 -7.16
CA TRP A 173 3.93 -13.58 -6.64
C TRP A 173 4.98 -13.01 -7.59
N VAL A 174 5.81 -12.06 -7.08
CA VAL A 174 6.80 -11.37 -7.93
C VAL A 174 8.22 -11.90 -7.76
N GLY A 175 8.47 -12.78 -6.80
CA GLY A 175 9.78 -13.42 -6.60
C GLY A 175 10.21 -13.57 -5.16
N ASN A 176 11.38 -14.13 -4.96
CA ASN A 176 11.94 -14.42 -3.64
C ASN A 176 12.52 -13.18 -2.96
N ASP A 177 12.88 -13.31 -1.70
CA ASP A 177 13.62 -12.34 -0.89
C ASP A 177 12.99 -10.93 -0.92
N GLY A 178 13.74 -9.94 -1.42
CA GLY A 178 13.31 -8.55 -1.51
C GLY A 178 12.49 -8.18 -2.75
N ALA A 179 12.09 -9.16 -3.59
CA ALA A 179 11.48 -8.89 -4.89
C ALA A 179 10.22 -8.02 -4.81
N GLY A 180 9.36 -8.21 -3.80
CA GLY A 180 8.15 -7.41 -3.64
C GLY A 180 8.43 -5.92 -3.47
N HIS A 181 9.32 -5.57 -2.57
CA HIS A 181 9.73 -4.18 -2.35
C HIS A 181 10.58 -3.62 -3.50
N PHE A 182 11.35 -4.47 -4.19
CA PHE A 182 12.07 -4.05 -5.40
C PHE A 182 11.10 -3.65 -6.51
N VAL A 183 10.10 -4.47 -6.79
CA VAL A 183 9.06 -4.17 -7.80
C VAL A 183 8.30 -2.90 -7.41
N LYS A 184 7.94 -2.73 -6.11
CA LYS A 184 7.30 -1.49 -5.64
C LYS A 184 8.18 -0.26 -5.82
N MET A 185 9.48 -0.38 -5.60
CA MET A 185 10.43 0.71 -5.82
C MET A 185 10.48 1.12 -7.31
N VAL A 186 10.54 0.14 -8.21
CA VAL A 186 10.51 0.38 -9.66
C VAL A 186 9.19 1.04 -10.08
N HIS A 187 8.07 0.49 -9.61
CA HIS A 187 6.74 1.08 -9.79
C HIS A 187 6.73 2.57 -9.40
N ASN A 188 7.16 2.89 -8.19
CA ASN A 188 7.17 4.28 -7.73
C ASN A 188 8.10 5.17 -8.56
N GLY A 189 9.22 4.64 -9.05
CA GLY A 189 10.12 5.37 -9.94
C GLY A 189 9.46 5.75 -11.26
N ILE A 190 8.72 4.84 -11.86
CA ILE A 190 7.95 5.06 -13.10
C ILE A 190 6.81 6.04 -12.82
N GLU A 191 6.00 5.81 -11.79
CA GLU A 191 4.86 6.64 -11.41
C GLU A 191 5.27 8.11 -11.19
N TYR A 192 6.41 8.37 -10.55
CA TYR A 192 6.93 9.73 -10.38
C TYR A 192 7.36 10.35 -11.70
N GLY A 193 7.84 9.56 -12.66
CA GLY A 193 8.12 10.00 -14.03
C GLY A 193 6.83 10.41 -14.74
N ASP A 194 5.79 9.59 -14.66
CA ASP A 194 4.48 9.87 -15.25
C ASP A 194 3.86 11.15 -14.65
N MET A 195 3.89 11.29 -13.32
CA MET A 195 3.41 12.50 -12.64
C MET A 195 4.17 13.75 -13.08
N GLN A 196 5.49 13.64 -13.31
CA GLN A 196 6.30 14.75 -13.84
C GLN A 196 5.89 15.11 -15.26
N MET A 197 5.70 14.13 -16.15
CA MET A 197 5.25 14.38 -17.52
C MET A 197 3.86 15.01 -17.57
N ILE A 198 2.94 14.58 -16.73
CA ILE A 198 1.62 15.19 -16.59
C ILE A 198 1.73 16.66 -16.17
N SER A 199 2.59 16.94 -15.17
CA SER A 199 2.82 18.31 -14.69
C SER A 199 3.45 19.20 -15.75
N GLU A 200 4.40 18.71 -16.53
CA GLU A 200 5.02 19.42 -17.63
C GLU A 200 4.01 19.69 -18.76
N ALA A 201 3.20 18.71 -19.12
CA ALA A 201 2.13 18.88 -20.11
C ALA A 201 1.11 19.94 -19.65
N TYR A 202 0.69 19.91 -18.39
CA TYR A 202 -0.16 20.94 -17.80
C TYR A 202 0.49 22.33 -17.92
N TRP A 203 1.75 22.45 -17.53
CA TRP A 203 2.47 23.72 -17.57
C TRP A 203 2.57 24.31 -18.98
N ILE A 204 2.90 23.47 -19.98
CA ILE A 204 2.97 23.84 -21.38
C ILE A 204 1.61 24.34 -21.88
N LEU A 205 0.56 23.56 -21.65
CA LEU A 205 -0.78 23.90 -22.10
C LEU A 205 -1.32 25.19 -21.45
N LYS A 206 -1.03 25.40 -20.17
CA LYS A 206 -1.45 26.59 -19.43
C LYS A 206 -0.64 27.84 -19.84
N ASN A 207 0.69 27.77 -19.90
CA ASN A 207 1.54 28.94 -19.98
C ASN A 207 2.01 29.26 -21.40
N LEU A 208 2.20 28.26 -22.26
CA LEU A 208 2.65 28.48 -23.65
C LEU A 208 1.47 28.49 -24.62
N VAL A 209 0.51 27.61 -24.46
CA VAL A 209 -0.68 27.56 -25.31
C VAL A 209 -1.77 28.53 -24.82
N GLY A 210 -1.79 28.83 -23.52
CA GLY A 210 -2.73 29.80 -22.92
C GLY A 210 -4.13 29.23 -22.68
N LEU A 211 -4.26 27.91 -22.49
CA LEU A 211 -5.56 27.28 -22.22
C LEU A 211 -6.10 27.68 -20.85
N SER A 212 -7.40 27.97 -20.82
CA SER A 212 -8.15 28.13 -19.58
C SER A 212 -8.23 26.81 -18.80
N GLN A 213 -8.50 26.89 -17.50
CA GLN A 213 -8.65 25.69 -16.64
C GLN A 213 -9.73 24.72 -17.16
N ARG A 214 -10.82 25.24 -17.72
CA ARG A 214 -11.87 24.44 -18.33
C ARG A 214 -11.37 23.67 -19.57
N GLU A 215 -10.58 24.32 -20.40
CA GLU A 215 -10.01 23.68 -21.60
C GLU A 215 -8.98 22.64 -21.21
N LEU A 216 -8.14 22.89 -20.21
CA LEU A 216 -7.21 21.93 -19.65
C LEU A 216 -7.94 20.65 -19.18
N ALA A 217 -8.98 20.79 -18.36
CA ALA A 217 -9.81 19.67 -17.93
C ALA A 217 -10.39 18.87 -19.13
N SER A 218 -10.83 19.57 -20.18
CA SER A 218 -11.34 18.94 -21.40
C SER A 218 -10.27 18.17 -22.17
N VAL A 219 -9.05 18.68 -22.25
CA VAL A 219 -7.92 18.01 -22.91
C VAL A 219 -7.58 16.71 -22.19
N PHE A 220 -7.40 16.75 -20.86
CA PHE A 220 -7.07 15.54 -20.08
C PHE A 220 -8.22 14.53 -20.11
N THR A 221 -9.48 14.97 -20.05
CA THR A 221 -10.64 14.10 -20.22
C THR A 221 -10.64 13.40 -21.58
N LYS A 222 -10.25 14.11 -22.65
CA LYS A 222 -10.15 13.54 -24.00
C LYS A 222 -8.98 12.54 -24.09
N TRP A 223 -7.84 12.86 -23.51
CA TRP A 223 -6.68 11.96 -23.47
C TRP A 223 -7.00 10.66 -22.73
N ASN A 224 -7.75 10.73 -21.64
CA ASN A 224 -8.17 9.53 -20.89
C ASN A 224 -9.20 8.63 -21.62
N LYS A 225 -9.69 9.05 -22.79
CA LYS A 225 -10.56 8.24 -23.65
C LYS A 225 -9.82 7.62 -24.83
N GLY A 226 -8.51 7.77 -24.91
CA GLY A 226 -7.65 7.33 -25.99
C GLY A 226 -6.43 6.54 -25.49
N GLU A 227 -5.32 6.69 -26.18
CA GLU A 227 -4.07 5.96 -25.90
C GLU A 227 -3.46 6.26 -24.52
N LEU A 228 -3.81 7.39 -23.92
CA LEU A 228 -3.34 7.79 -22.59
C LEU A 228 -4.32 7.43 -21.47
N ASP A 229 -5.29 6.53 -21.74
CA ASP A 229 -6.20 6.04 -20.73
C ASP A 229 -5.44 5.40 -19.57
N SER A 230 -5.56 6.03 -18.40
CA SER A 230 -4.88 5.58 -17.18
C SER A 230 -5.48 6.22 -15.93
N TYR A 231 -5.30 5.56 -14.80
CA TYR A 231 -5.73 6.11 -13.51
C TYR A 231 -5.18 7.51 -13.24
N LEU A 232 -3.89 7.77 -13.51
CA LEU A 232 -3.28 9.09 -13.27
C LEU A 232 -3.87 10.18 -14.18
N VAL A 233 -4.13 9.89 -15.45
CA VAL A 233 -4.77 10.85 -16.37
C VAL A 233 -6.22 11.08 -15.99
N GLN A 234 -6.93 10.04 -15.55
CA GLN A 234 -8.30 10.14 -15.04
C GLN A 234 -8.38 11.12 -13.87
N ILE A 235 -7.66 10.83 -12.78
CA ILE A 235 -7.71 11.69 -11.58
C ILE A 235 -7.20 13.12 -11.87
N THR A 236 -6.24 13.28 -12.80
CA THR A 236 -5.78 14.59 -13.23
C THR A 236 -6.92 15.38 -13.88
N SER A 237 -7.69 14.76 -14.76
CA SER A 237 -8.84 15.41 -15.39
C SER A 237 -9.92 15.83 -14.38
N GLU A 238 -10.16 14.99 -13.37
CA GLU A 238 -11.11 15.25 -12.29
C GLU A 238 -10.66 16.40 -11.38
N ILE A 239 -9.36 16.41 -11.00
CA ILE A 239 -8.75 17.49 -10.20
C ILE A 239 -8.84 18.83 -10.94
N MET A 240 -8.53 18.83 -12.25
CA MET A 240 -8.61 20.04 -13.06
C MET A 240 -10.02 20.59 -13.21
N ALA A 241 -11.03 19.73 -13.19
CA ALA A 241 -12.42 20.15 -13.29
C ALA A 241 -13.03 20.58 -11.93
N LYS A 242 -12.40 20.18 -10.83
CA LYS A 242 -12.94 20.37 -9.47
C LYS A 242 -12.88 21.84 -9.07
N LYS A 243 -14.00 22.32 -8.54
CA LYS A 243 -14.13 23.66 -7.94
C LYS A 243 -14.27 23.58 -6.44
N ASP A 244 -13.77 24.58 -5.78
CA ASP A 244 -14.01 24.81 -4.37
C ASP A 244 -15.46 25.23 -4.14
N GLU A 245 -16.11 24.64 -3.15
CA GLU A 245 -17.54 24.84 -2.90
C GLU A 245 -17.89 26.23 -2.37
N GLU A 246 -16.97 26.87 -1.64
CA GLU A 246 -17.17 28.18 -1.03
C GLU A 246 -16.87 29.31 -2.00
N THR A 247 -15.75 29.22 -2.72
CA THR A 247 -15.25 30.31 -3.57
C THR A 247 -15.63 30.17 -5.03
N ASN A 248 -16.11 28.99 -5.46
CA ASN A 248 -16.33 28.60 -6.87
C ASN A 248 -15.08 28.75 -7.76
N THR A 249 -13.91 28.91 -7.16
CA THR A 249 -12.60 28.91 -7.85
C THR A 249 -12.17 27.49 -8.15
N TYR A 250 -11.41 27.27 -9.22
CA TYR A 250 -10.85 25.95 -9.44
C TYR A 250 -9.89 25.55 -8.31
N GLN A 251 -10.10 24.36 -7.76
CA GLN A 251 -9.35 23.90 -6.58
C GLN A 251 -7.83 23.85 -6.83
N LEU A 252 -7.43 23.55 -8.07
CA LEU A 252 -6.03 23.52 -8.47
C LEU A 252 -5.33 24.89 -8.32
N ASP A 253 -6.05 26.01 -8.52
CA ASP A 253 -5.50 27.35 -8.37
C ASP A 253 -5.32 27.76 -6.87
N LEU A 254 -5.89 27.00 -5.95
CA LEU A 254 -5.78 27.20 -4.51
C LEU A 254 -4.68 26.33 -3.87
N LEU A 255 -4.09 25.41 -4.61
CA LEU A 255 -3.06 24.50 -4.09
C LEU A 255 -1.71 25.20 -4.03
N LEU A 256 -0.96 24.90 -2.99
CA LEU A 256 0.42 25.33 -2.85
C LEU A 256 1.31 24.58 -3.86
N ASP A 257 2.13 25.30 -4.60
CA ASP A 257 3.07 24.72 -5.59
C ASP A 257 4.27 24.08 -4.88
N THR A 258 4.00 22.98 -4.18
CA THR A 258 5.01 22.15 -3.50
C THR A 258 4.68 20.67 -3.65
N ALA A 259 5.72 19.85 -3.68
CA ALA A 259 5.59 18.39 -3.71
C ALA A 259 6.39 17.73 -2.61
N GLY A 260 5.78 16.75 -1.95
CA GLY A 260 6.45 15.86 -1.01
C GLY A 260 7.00 14.61 -1.71
N THR A 261 7.84 13.85 -1.01
CA THR A 261 8.33 12.55 -1.47
C THR A 261 8.35 11.54 -0.33
N GLN A 262 7.97 10.29 -0.64
CA GLN A 262 8.08 9.17 0.29
C GLN A 262 9.48 8.52 0.26
N GLY A 263 10.41 9.01 -0.58
CA GLY A 263 11.77 8.49 -0.71
C GLY A 263 11.92 7.35 -1.71
N THR A 264 11.01 6.40 -1.77
CA THR A 264 11.06 5.23 -2.67
C THR A 264 11.09 5.60 -4.14
N GLY A 265 10.31 6.60 -4.59
CA GLY A 265 10.32 7.10 -5.96
C GLY A 265 11.68 7.68 -6.38
N LYS A 266 12.41 8.32 -5.46
CA LYS A 266 13.77 8.82 -5.69
C LYS A 266 14.76 7.69 -5.94
N ILE A 267 14.71 6.63 -5.16
CA ILE A 267 15.54 5.44 -5.31
C ILE A 267 15.23 4.74 -6.63
N GLY A 268 13.96 4.53 -6.97
CA GLY A 268 13.53 3.91 -8.22
C GLY A 268 14.03 4.67 -9.45
N ARG A 269 13.95 5.99 -9.45
CA ARG A 269 14.49 6.84 -10.54
C ARG A 269 15.99 6.73 -10.68
N ALA A 270 16.74 6.60 -9.58
CA ALA A 270 18.18 6.41 -9.64
C ALA A 270 18.55 5.07 -10.30
N HIS A 271 17.82 3.99 -10.04
CA HIS A 271 18.03 2.68 -10.67
C HIS A 271 17.68 2.69 -12.16
N ILE A 272 16.65 3.41 -12.56
CA ILE A 272 16.25 3.52 -13.98
C ILE A 272 17.24 4.39 -14.78
N ARG A 273 17.82 5.43 -14.16
CA ARG A 273 18.79 6.34 -14.80
C ARG A 273 20.19 5.78 -14.96
N ASN A 274 20.55 4.77 -14.19
CA ASN A 274 21.81 4.04 -14.33
C ASN A 274 21.52 2.68 -15.00
N PRO A 275 21.28 2.62 -16.32
CA PRO A 275 21.33 1.35 -17.00
C PRO A 275 22.73 0.78 -16.76
N VAL A 276 22.79 -0.43 -16.28
CA VAL A 276 24.04 -1.17 -16.13
C VAL A 276 24.65 -1.25 -17.53
N THR A 277 25.69 -0.48 -17.76
CA THR A 277 26.53 -0.62 -18.95
C THR A 277 27.37 -1.89 -18.81
#